data_f7419877b9d714d3139cc856309afd22
#
_entry.id   f7419877b9d714d3139cc856309afd22
#
_cell.length_a   1.000
_cell.length_b   1.000
_cell.length_c   1.000
_cell.angle_alpha   90.00
_cell.angle_beta   90.00
_cell.angle_gamma   90.00
#
_symmetry.space_group_name_H-M   'P 1'
#
loop_
_entity.id
_entity.type
_entity.pdbx_description
1 polymer ?
#
loop_
_entity_poly.entity_id
_entity_poly.type
_entity_poly.pdbx_seq_one_letter_code
_entity_poly.pdbx_strand_id
1 'polypeptide(L)'
;FVQGHSFEIGYHLIGHPDICAGAFTGSTKGGAALQAKAHERARPIPFYGELGSINPIVALHDGLVGQEKELATTLAGSIAMGCGQFCTSPGVVILIDEAAHRSSNDLFVAELTAALKSLTPHAMLTPGIRNAFDQGVEKFINAGAQILTYEKVATVEPKPFLGSVSAKDFMAHPVLHDEVFGPACLIVRCASSDEAVKVLSAVGGSLSVTLWGAEQKSAHSIALVRVASRIAGRVLFKSVPTGVAVCAAQQHGGPWPSSTAPMTTSVGDDAMDRFLRPVALQDFPSWVGDYHGRPI
;
A
#
# COMPACT_ATOMS: atom_id res chain seq x y z
N PHE A 1 -16.68 -15.30 -18.02
CA PHE A 1 -16.92 -14.15 -17.15
C PHE A 1 -18.10 -14.47 -16.21
N VAL A 2 -17.88 -14.29 -14.90
CA VAL A 2 -18.89 -14.51 -13.86
C VAL A 2 -18.99 -13.23 -13.03
N GLN A 3 -20.23 -12.84 -12.69
CA GLN A 3 -20.54 -11.61 -11.95
C GLN A 3 -21.50 -11.91 -10.81
N GLY A 4 -21.34 -11.26 -9.67
CA GLY A 4 -22.23 -11.40 -8.50
C GLY A 4 -21.69 -10.71 -7.26
N HIS A 5 -22.54 -10.60 -6.25
CA HIS A 5 -22.20 -9.95 -4.97
C HIS A 5 -21.72 -10.94 -3.89
N SER A 6 -21.84 -12.26 -4.14
CA SER A 6 -21.49 -13.28 -3.15
C SER A 6 -20.00 -13.63 -3.24
N PHE A 7 -19.35 -13.77 -2.09
CA PHE A 7 -18.00 -14.31 -1.96
C PHE A 7 -17.90 -15.78 -2.41
N GLU A 8 -19.03 -16.50 -2.45
CA GLU A 8 -19.11 -17.90 -2.89
C GLU A 8 -18.61 -18.10 -4.32
N ILE A 9 -18.83 -17.10 -5.20
CA ILE A 9 -18.35 -17.15 -6.58
C ILE A 9 -16.82 -17.34 -6.62
N GLY A 10 -16.08 -16.55 -5.82
CA GLY A 10 -14.63 -16.68 -5.68
C GLY A 10 -14.21 -18.05 -5.17
N TYR A 11 -14.91 -18.57 -4.15
CA TYR A 11 -14.65 -19.91 -3.61
C TYR A 11 -14.92 -21.02 -4.62
N HIS A 12 -16.01 -20.95 -5.39
CA HIS A 12 -16.33 -21.91 -6.42
C HIS A 12 -15.29 -21.90 -7.56
N LEU A 13 -14.90 -20.70 -8.02
CA LEU A 13 -13.87 -20.59 -9.06
C LEU A 13 -12.54 -21.18 -8.58
N ILE A 14 -12.03 -20.76 -7.43
CA ILE A 14 -10.75 -21.27 -6.88
C ILE A 14 -10.85 -22.77 -6.56
N GLY A 15 -12.02 -23.26 -6.16
CA GLY A 15 -12.27 -24.69 -5.87
C GLY A 15 -12.42 -25.56 -7.10
N HIS A 16 -12.66 -25.01 -8.29
CA HIS A 16 -12.95 -25.78 -9.50
C HIS A 16 -11.75 -26.60 -9.99
N PRO A 17 -11.90 -27.89 -10.34
CA PRO A 17 -10.79 -28.75 -10.70
C PRO A 17 -9.98 -28.29 -11.92
N ASP A 18 -10.61 -27.60 -12.87
CA ASP A 18 -9.96 -27.12 -14.10
C ASP A 18 -9.18 -25.81 -13.89
N ILE A 19 -9.30 -25.15 -12.74
CA ILE A 19 -8.50 -23.98 -12.42
C ILE A 19 -7.13 -24.42 -11.91
N CYS A 20 -6.07 -23.96 -12.59
CA CYS A 20 -4.69 -24.36 -12.33
C CYS A 20 -3.90 -23.32 -11.54
N ALA A 21 -4.36 -22.08 -11.45
CA ALA A 21 -3.80 -20.99 -10.65
C ALA A 21 -4.86 -19.94 -10.37
N GLY A 22 -4.72 -19.19 -9.28
CA GLY A 22 -5.57 -18.07 -8.94
C GLY A 22 -4.80 -16.77 -8.81
N ALA A 23 -5.38 -15.65 -9.25
CA ALA A 23 -4.91 -14.32 -8.94
C ALA A 23 -6.07 -13.48 -8.38
N PHE A 24 -5.74 -12.59 -7.45
CA PHE A 24 -6.73 -11.76 -6.76
C PHE A 24 -6.12 -10.40 -6.42
N THR A 25 -6.89 -9.34 -6.62
CA THR A 25 -6.57 -8.01 -6.10
C THR A 25 -7.72 -7.55 -5.23
N GLY A 26 -7.44 -7.18 -3.98
CA GLY A 26 -8.45 -6.72 -3.04
C GLY A 26 -8.01 -6.77 -1.58
N SER A 27 -8.99 -6.87 -0.65
CA SER A 27 -8.68 -6.81 0.77
C SER A 27 -7.83 -7.99 1.25
N THR A 28 -6.98 -7.74 2.25
CA THR A 28 -6.15 -8.78 2.90
C THR A 28 -7.00 -9.95 3.40
N LYS A 29 -8.18 -9.67 3.99
CA LYS A 29 -9.11 -10.71 4.45
C LYS A 29 -9.62 -11.59 3.32
N GLY A 30 -10.03 -10.97 2.20
CA GLY A 30 -10.53 -11.69 1.02
C GLY A 30 -9.43 -12.54 0.38
N GLY A 31 -8.23 -11.98 0.20
CA GLY A 31 -7.10 -12.70 -0.36
C GLY A 31 -6.64 -13.87 0.50
N ALA A 32 -6.53 -13.68 1.82
CA ALA A 32 -6.19 -14.75 2.74
C ALA A 32 -7.18 -15.93 2.67
N ALA A 33 -8.49 -15.63 2.60
CA ALA A 33 -9.52 -16.65 2.51
C ALA A 33 -9.46 -17.43 1.19
N LEU A 34 -9.22 -16.75 0.06
CA LEU A 34 -9.07 -17.42 -1.25
C LEU A 34 -7.77 -18.22 -1.33
N GLN A 35 -6.67 -17.72 -0.75
CA GLN A 35 -5.40 -18.44 -0.66
C GLN A 35 -5.56 -19.75 0.14
N ALA A 36 -6.22 -19.68 1.30
CA ALA A 36 -6.54 -20.88 2.09
C ALA A 36 -7.31 -21.89 1.24
N LYS A 37 -8.36 -21.43 0.55
CA LYS A 37 -9.16 -22.28 -0.35
C LYS A 37 -8.34 -22.92 -1.47
N ALA A 38 -7.41 -22.20 -2.06
CA ALA A 38 -6.50 -22.72 -3.10
C ALA A 38 -5.59 -23.82 -2.57
N HIS A 39 -5.11 -23.68 -1.33
CA HIS A 39 -4.20 -24.63 -0.69
C HIS A 39 -4.91 -25.87 -0.09
N GLU A 40 -6.17 -25.74 0.31
CA GLU A 40 -6.99 -26.83 0.88
C GLU A 40 -7.50 -27.84 -0.17
N ARG A 41 -7.29 -27.57 -1.47
CA ARG A 41 -7.71 -28.49 -2.53
C ARG A 41 -6.95 -29.81 -2.47
N ALA A 42 -7.57 -30.90 -2.92
CA ALA A 42 -6.91 -32.20 -3.10
C ALA A 42 -5.65 -32.09 -4.00
N ARG A 43 -5.67 -31.16 -4.95
CA ARG A 43 -4.50 -30.70 -5.72
C ARG A 43 -4.35 -29.20 -5.49
N PRO A 44 -3.48 -28.77 -4.56
CA PRO A 44 -3.22 -27.35 -4.31
C PRO A 44 -2.77 -26.63 -5.58
N ILE A 45 -3.16 -25.38 -5.72
CA ILE A 45 -2.78 -24.52 -6.84
C ILE A 45 -2.05 -23.28 -6.35
N PRO A 46 -1.17 -22.68 -7.17
CA PRO A 46 -0.60 -21.36 -6.89
C PRO A 46 -1.69 -20.32 -6.73
N PHE A 47 -1.47 -19.40 -5.77
CA PHE A 47 -2.36 -18.25 -5.56
C PHE A 47 -1.53 -16.97 -5.40
N TYR A 48 -1.86 -15.96 -6.20
CA TYR A 48 -1.15 -14.69 -6.31
C TYR A 48 -2.08 -13.55 -5.92
N GLY A 49 -2.03 -13.14 -4.65
CA GLY A 49 -2.83 -12.03 -4.12
C GLY A 49 -2.02 -10.75 -4.07
N GLU A 50 -2.54 -9.67 -4.66
CA GLU A 50 -2.18 -8.30 -4.32
C GLU A 50 -3.24 -7.78 -3.37
N LEU A 51 -2.81 -7.38 -2.18
CA LEU A 51 -3.70 -7.16 -1.03
C LEU A 51 -3.55 -5.73 -0.51
N GLY A 52 -4.03 -5.50 0.74
CA GLY A 52 -3.98 -4.19 1.38
C GLY A 52 -2.57 -3.64 1.57
N SER A 53 -2.41 -2.33 1.45
CA SER A 53 -1.14 -1.63 1.58
C SER A 53 -1.30 -0.26 2.21
N ILE A 54 -0.38 0.12 3.10
CA ILE A 54 -0.36 1.43 3.78
C ILE A 54 0.45 2.47 2.99
N ASN A 55 1.46 2.03 2.25
CA ASN A 55 2.33 2.90 1.44
C ASN A 55 2.93 4.07 2.24
N PRO A 56 3.70 3.81 3.31
CA PRO A 56 4.18 4.86 4.18
C PRO A 56 5.17 5.79 3.48
N ILE A 57 5.13 7.06 3.88
CA ILE A 57 6.09 8.09 3.48
C ILE A 57 6.90 8.47 4.72
N VAL A 58 8.23 8.47 4.65
CA VAL A 58 9.11 9.06 5.65
C VAL A 58 9.65 10.37 5.10
N ALA A 59 9.36 11.48 5.78
CA ALA A 59 9.85 12.79 5.40
C ALA A 59 11.01 13.19 6.32
N LEU A 60 12.22 13.16 5.77
CA LEU A 60 13.40 13.74 6.40
C LEU A 60 13.39 15.25 6.20
N HIS A 61 14.05 15.98 7.09
CA HIS A 61 14.10 17.44 7.05
C HIS A 61 14.55 18.00 5.69
N ASP A 62 15.63 17.47 5.15
CA ASP A 62 16.22 17.92 3.88
C ASP A 62 15.28 17.74 2.68
N GLY A 63 14.34 16.79 2.78
CA GLY A 63 13.33 16.56 1.74
C GLY A 63 12.06 17.37 1.91
N LEU A 64 11.90 18.07 3.06
CA LEU A 64 10.69 18.81 3.39
C LEU A 64 10.92 20.32 3.38
N VAL A 65 12.05 20.78 3.93
CA VAL A 65 12.34 22.20 4.12
C VAL A 65 12.36 22.96 2.78
N GLY A 66 11.60 24.04 2.73
CA GLY A 66 11.45 24.88 1.54
C GLY A 66 10.49 24.33 0.47
N GLN A 67 9.93 23.14 0.67
CA GLN A 67 8.98 22.50 -0.23
C GLN A 67 7.66 22.09 0.45
N GLU A 68 7.44 22.55 1.70
CA GLU A 68 6.35 22.10 2.57
C GLU A 68 4.98 22.21 1.89
N LYS A 69 4.71 23.36 1.27
CA LYS A 69 3.44 23.62 0.59
C LYS A 69 3.27 22.80 -0.69
N GLU A 70 4.31 22.66 -1.49
CA GLU A 70 4.27 21.89 -2.74
C GLU A 70 4.04 20.41 -2.45
N LEU A 71 4.81 19.86 -1.50
CA LEU A 71 4.67 18.47 -1.09
C LEU A 71 3.31 18.20 -0.42
N ALA A 72 2.82 19.14 0.41
CA ALA A 72 1.50 19.02 1.03
C ALA A 72 0.39 18.99 -0.03
N THR A 73 0.46 19.85 -1.03
CA THR A 73 -0.52 19.90 -2.13
C THR A 73 -0.47 18.61 -2.97
N THR A 74 0.73 18.16 -3.33
CA THR A 74 0.94 16.93 -4.09
C THR A 74 0.44 15.71 -3.31
N LEU A 75 0.74 15.65 -2.02
CA LEU A 75 0.30 14.57 -1.15
C LEU A 75 -1.22 14.57 -0.96
N ALA A 76 -1.85 15.73 -0.77
CA ALA A 76 -3.31 15.84 -0.68
C ALA A 76 -3.99 15.29 -1.95
N GLY A 77 -3.46 15.64 -3.13
CA GLY A 77 -3.91 15.08 -4.41
C GLY A 77 -3.77 13.55 -4.47
N SER A 78 -2.65 13.02 -3.97
CA SER A 78 -2.39 11.57 -3.91
C SER A 78 -3.36 10.84 -2.95
N ILE A 79 -3.57 11.39 -1.74
CA ILE A 79 -4.51 10.82 -0.75
C ILE A 79 -5.95 10.80 -1.29
N ALA A 80 -6.36 11.85 -2.01
CA ALA A 80 -7.72 11.98 -2.49
C ALA A 80 -7.97 11.42 -3.90
N MET A 81 -6.92 11.00 -4.61
CA MET A 81 -7.03 10.44 -5.97
C MET A 81 -7.99 9.26 -5.98
N GLY A 82 -9.03 9.31 -6.86
CA GLY A 82 -10.07 8.30 -6.92
C GLY A 82 -10.78 8.07 -5.57
N CYS A 83 -10.92 9.11 -4.76
CA CYS A 83 -11.42 9.05 -3.38
C CYS A 83 -10.57 8.14 -2.48
N GLY A 84 -9.25 8.15 -2.66
CA GLY A 84 -8.32 7.30 -1.90
C GLY A 84 -8.43 5.80 -2.18
N GLN A 85 -9.12 5.41 -3.27
CA GLN A 85 -9.37 4.01 -3.62
C GLN A 85 -8.32 3.46 -4.59
N PHE A 86 -7.04 3.76 -4.32
CA PHE A 86 -5.90 3.20 -5.03
C PHE A 86 -5.07 2.32 -4.10
N CYS A 87 -4.59 1.18 -4.62
CA CYS A 87 -3.70 0.28 -3.89
C CYS A 87 -2.41 0.95 -3.42
N THR A 88 -2.00 2.06 -4.04
CA THR A 88 -0.84 2.87 -3.67
C THR A 88 -1.19 4.18 -2.95
N SER A 89 -2.41 4.36 -2.47
CA SER A 89 -2.76 5.54 -1.65
C SER A 89 -1.89 5.61 -0.38
N PRO A 90 -1.27 6.78 -0.07
CA PRO A 90 -0.44 6.92 1.12
C PRO A 90 -1.30 7.01 2.39
N GLY A 91 -1.23 6.00 3.26
CA GLY A 91 -1.99 5.93 4.50
C GLY A 91 -1.26 6.46 5.74
N VAL A 92 0.07 6.59 5.68
CA VAL A 92 0.91 7.04 6.80
C VAL A 92 2.01 7.97 6.32
N VAL A 93 2.21 9.08 7.03
CA VAL A 93 3.39 9.95 6.88
C VAL A 93 4.13 10.01 8.22
N ILE A 94 5.40 9.65 8.20
CA ILE A 94 6.29 9.65 9.36
C ILE A 94 7.13 10.92 9.33
N LEU A 95 6.99 11.76 10.35
CA LEU A 95 7.73 13.02 10.53
C LEU A 95 8.69 12.89 11.72
N ILE A 96 9.88 13.46 11.58
CA ILE A 96 10.90 13.48 12.67
C ILE A 96 10.86 14.86 13.32
N ASP A 97 10.34 14.93 14.54
CA ASP A 97 10.07 16.17 15.28
C ASP A 97 11.24 16.62 16.17
N GLU A 98 12.47 16.50 15.68
CA GLU A 98 13.60 17.15 16.34
C GLU A 98 13.40 18.66 16.41
N ALA A 99 13.92 19.32 17.45
CA ALA A 99 13.64 20.72 17.73
C ALA A 99 13.90 21.66 16.53
N ALA A 100 14.95 21.39 15.76
CA ALA A 100 15.30 22.14 14.56
C ALA A 100 14.32 21.95 13.39
N HIS A 101 13.55 20.86 13.37
CA HIS A 101 12.70 20.46 12.24
C HIS A 101 11.22 20.76 12.48
N ARG A 102 10.84 21.03 13.73
CA ARG A 102 9.44 21.14 14.14
C ARG A 102 8.65 22.21 13.38
N SER A 103 9.25 23.37 13.14
CA SER A 103 8.54 24.46 12.43
C SER A 103 8.20 24.09 10.98
N SER A 104 9.10 23.41 10.27
CA SER A 104 8.86 22.92 8.91
C SER A 104 7.80 21.81 8.89
N ASN A 105 7.88 20.86 9.83
CA ASN A 105 6.89 19.81 9.99
C ASN A 105 5.48 20.39 10.29
N ASP A 106 5.38 21.37 11.19
CA ASP A 106 4.10 22.00 11.54
C ASP A 106 3.53 22.77 10.35
N LEU A 107 4.37 23.49 9.59
CA LEU A 107 3.96 24.16 8.35
C LEU A 107 3.42 23.15 7.33
N PHE A 108 4.16 22.06 7.09
CA PHE A 108 3.73 20.99 6.18
C PHE A 108 2.38 20.38 6.59
N VAL A 109 2.19 20.09 7.87
CA VAL A 109 0.94 19.52 8.38
C VAL A 109 -0.22 20.52 8.25
N ALA A 110 0.02 21.80 8.50
CA ALA A 110 -0.98 22.86 8.32
C ALA A 110 -1.39 22.99 6.85
N GLU A 111 -0.43 23.05 5.93
CA GLU A 111 -0.68 23.13 4.48
C GLU A 111 -1.40 21.87 3.96
N LEU A 112 -1.00 20.66 4.40
CA LEU A 112 -1.68 19.41 4.05
C LEU A 112 -3.13 19.39 4.54
N THR A 113 -3.35 19.85 5.78
CA THR A 113 -4.69 19.95 6.35
C THR A 113 -5.57 20.91 5.54
N ALA A 114 -5.03 22.05 5.17
CA ALA A 114 -5.73 23.05 4.36
C ALA A 114 -6.04 22.52 2.95
N ALA A 115 -5.07 21.87 2.32
CA ALA A 115 -5.23 21.28 1.00
C ALA A 115 -6.32 20.20 1.00
N LEU A 116 -6.32 19.27 1.96
CA LEU A 116 -7.35 18.22 2.06
C LEU A 116 -8.75 18.79 2.30
N LYS A 117 -8.87 19.85 3.12
CA LYS A 117 -10.15 20.54 3.35
C LYS A 117 -10.71 21.19 2.09
N SER A 118 -9.86 21.64 1.18
CA SER A 118 -10.27 22.31 -0.05
C SER A 118 -10.73 21.38 -1.16
N LEU A 119 -10.47 20.07 -1.02
CA LEU A 119 -10.80 19.08 -2.06
C LEU A 119 -12.30 18.82 -2.12
N THR A 120 -12.79 18.68 -3.35
CA THR A 120 -14.17 18.22 -3.60
C THR A 120 -14.20 16.70 -3.50
N PRO A 121 -14.98 16.15 -2.57
CA PRO A 121 -15.07 14.69 -2.43
C PRO A 121 -15.79 14.07 -3.64
N HIS A 122 -15.47 12.80 -3.90
CA HIS A 122 -16.16 11.94 -4.85
C HIS A 122 -16.88 10.83 -4.13
N ALA A 123 -17.90 10.25 -4.78
CA ALA A 123 -18.55 9.05 -4.27
C ALA A 123 -17.55 7.87 -4.26
N MET A 124 -17.62 7.06 -3.22
CA MET A 124 -16.89 5.79 -3.19
C MET A 124 -17.57 4.75 -4.08
N LEU A 125 -16.81 3.76 -4.55
CA LEU A 125 -17.25 2.79 -5.55
C LEU A 125 -18.50 2.00 -5.10
N THR A 126 -18.58 1.65 -3.81
CA THR A 126 -19.72 0.91 -3.25
C THR A 126 -20.06 1.41 -1.83
N PRO A 127 -21.33 1.24 -1.39
CA PRO A 127 -21.70 1.49 0.01
C PRO A 127 -20.90 0.66 1.02
N GLY A 128 -20.51 -0.57 0.65
CA GLY A 128 -19.69 -1.43 1.51
C GLY A 128 -18.30 -0.86 1.75
N ILE A 129 -17.63 -0.33 0.72
CA ILE A 129 -16.33 0.33 0.84
C ILE A 129 -16.46 1.60 1.68
N ARG A 130 -17.53 2.40 1.44
CA ARG A 130 -17.79 3.59 2.24
C ARG A 130 -17.97 3.26 3.74
N ASN A 131 -18.74 2.26 4.06
CA ASN A 131 -18.92 1.83 5.45
C ASN A 131 -17.61 1.33 6.08
N ALA A 132 -16.78 0.58 5.33
CA ALA A 132 -15.49 0.13 5.79
C ALA A 132 -14.53 1.30 6.06
N PHE A 133 -14.55 2.34 5.21
CA PHE A 133 -13.80 3.58 5.43
C PHE A 133 -14.22 4.26 6.72
N ASP A 134 -15.52 4.49 6.92
CA ASP A 134 -16.04 5.15 8.13
C ASP A 134 -15.65 4.38 9.40
N GLN A 135 -15.79 3.05 9.38
CA GLN A 135 -15.37 2.19 10.49
C GLN A 135 -13.86 2.22 10.74
N GLY A 136 -13.06 2.27 9.68
CA GLY A 136 -11.61 2.39 9.79
C GLY A 136 -11.19 3.70 10.44
N VAL A 137 -11.78 4.82 10.02
CA VAL A 137 -11.55 6.15 10.63
C VAL A 137 -11.97 6.16 12.11
N GLU A 138 -13.13 5.58 12.44
CA GLU A 138 -13.57 5.47 13.84
C GLU A 138 -12.60 4.68 14.70
N LYS A 139 -12.03 3.59 14.17
CA LYS A 139 -11.00 2.83 14.89
C LYS A 139 -9.75 3.65 15.17
N PHE A 140 -9.29 4.46 14.20
CA PHE A 140 -8.15 5.35 14.38
C PHE A 140 -8.41 6.40 15.48
N ILE A 141 -9.60 7.03 15.45
CA ILE A 141 -10.01 8.00 16.46
C ILE A 141 -10.07 7.34 17.86
N ASN A 142 -10.67 6.16 17.97
CA ASN A 142 -10.79 5.41 19.23
C ASN A 142 -9.42 4.93 19.76
N ALA A 143 -8.44 4.72 18.88
CA ALA A 143 -7.05 4.41 19.23
C ALA A 143 -6.21 5.66 19.59
N GLY A 144 -6.84 6.85 19.68
CA GLY A 144 -6.20 8.06 20.14
C GLY A 144 -5.66 8.97 19.03
N ALA A 145 -6.00 8.74 17.76
CA ALA A 145 -5.62 9.66 16.70
C ALA A 145 -6.27 11.04 16.90
N GLN A 146 -5.45 12.07 17.05
CA GLN A 146 -5.89 13.46 17.09
C GLN A 146 -6.37 13.87 15.70
N ILE A 147 -7.62 14.29 15.58
CA ILE A 147 -8.20 14.72 14.30
C ILE A 147 -7.63 16.08 13.89
N LEU A 148 -6.98 16.15 12.74
CA LEU A 148 -6.53 17.40 12.09
C LEU A 148 -7.55 17.89 11.08
N THR A 149 -8.14 16.99 10.30
CA THR A 149 -9.35 17.23 9.50
C THR A 149 -10.15 15.95 9.35
N TYR A 150 -11.43 16.05 9.56
CA TYR A 150 -12.44 15.02 9.27
C TYR A 150 -13.82 15.57 9.64
N GLU A 151 -14.79 15.20 8.85
CA GLU A 151 -16.20 15.39 9.17
C GLU A 151 -16.97 14.13 8.75
N LYS A 152 -17.66 13.50 9.68
CA LYS A 152 -18.53 12.37 9.36
C LYS A 152 -19.80 12.92 8.70
N VAL A 153 -19.97 12.61 7.43
CA VAL A 153 -21.13 13.05 6.64
C VAL A 153 -21.96 11.85 6.20
N ALA A 154 -23.28 12.06 6.08
CA ALA A 154 -24.21 11.04 5.64
C ALA A 154 -24.26 10.86 4.10
N THR A 155 -23.61 11.78 3.36
CA THR A 155 -23.56 11.72 1.89
C THR A 155 -22.68 10.57 1.40
N VAL A 156 -22.83 10.18 0.14
CA VAL A 156 -22.02 9.11 -0.48
C VAL A 156 -20.56 9.51 -0.69
N GLU A 157 -20.27 10.83 -0.67
CA GLU A 157 -18.94 11.41 -0.77
C GLU A 157 -18.34 11.60 0.63
N PRO A 158 -17.33 10.84 1.03
CA PRO A 158 -16.69 11.01 2.33
C PRO A 158 -15.82 12.27 2.36
N LYS A 159 -15.71 12.90 3.52
CA LYS A 159 -14.69 13.92 3.76
C LYS A 159 -13.34 13.25 4.03
N PRO A 160 -12.22 13.81 3.54
CA PRO A 160 -10.90 13.28 3.84
C PRO A 160 -10.62 13.27 5.34
N PHE A 161 -9.98 12.19 5.81
CA PHE A 161 -9.48 12.08 7.17
C PHE A 161 -7.97 12.32 7.19
N LEU A 162 -7.53 13.23 8.06
CA LEU A 162 -6.14 13.36 8.46
C LEU A 162 -6.09 13.32 9.98
N GLY A 163 -5.38 12.36 10.53
CA GLY A 163 -5.13 12.23 11.96
C GLY A 163 -3.66 12.41 12.30
N SER A 164 -3.35 12.68 13.57
CA SER A 164 -1.98 12.71 14.09
C SER A 164 -1.87 11.85 15.33
N VAL A 165 -0.79 11.09 15.41
CA VAL A 165 -0.45 10.25 16.57
C VAL A 165 1.03 10.38 16.92
N SER A 166 1.40 10.12 18.18
CA SER A 166 2.80 9.93 18.54
C SER A 166 3.31 8.57 18.04
N ALA A 167 4.61 8.45 17.82
CA ALA A 167 5.23 7.16 17.53
C ALA A 167 4.95 6.11 18.60
N LYS A 168 4.92 6.53 19.89
CA LYS A 168 4.58 5.66 21.02
C LYS A 168 3.17 5.07 20.88
N ASP A 169 2.17 5.91 20.57
CA ASP A 169 0.79 5.45 20.45
C ASP A 169 0.61 4.60 19.18
N PHE A 170 1.26 4.97 18.06
CA PHE A 170 1.29 4.16 16.86
C PHE A 170 1.81 2.76 17.15
N MET A 171 2.93 2.63 17.84
CA MET A 171 3.54 1.34 18.21
C MET A 171 2.70 0.54 19.21
N ALA A 172 1.95 1.22 20.09
CA ALA A 172 1.12 0.57 21.12
C ALA A 172 -0.21 0.03 20.60
N HIS A 173 -0.73 0.56 19.50
CA HIS A 173 -2.05 0.23 18.98
C HIS A 173 -1.97 -0.37 17.58
N PRO A 174 -1.92 -1.70 17.43
CA PRO A 174 -1.82 -2.36 16.11
C PRO A 174 -2.90 -1.94 15.09
N VAL A 175 -4.07 -1.51 15.55
CA VAL A 175 -5.16 -1.03 14.70
C VAL A 175 -4.76 0.22 13.87
N LEU A 176 -3.78 0.99 14.32
CA LEU A 176 -3.22 2.13 13.58
C LEU A 176 -2.32 1.69 12.40
N HIS A 177 -2.00 0.38 12.32
CA HIS A 177 -1.28 -0.23 11.21
C HIS A 177 -2.22 -0.87 10.18
N ASP A 178 -3.54 -0.76 10.37
CA ASP A 178 -4.51 -1.26 9.39
C ASP A 178 -4.63 -0.28 8.21
N GLU A 179 -4.84 -0.81 7.01
CA GLU A 179 -5.23 -0.01 5.86
C GLU A 179 -6.66 0.52 6.04
N VAL A 180 -6.84 1.83 5.86
CA VAL A 180 -8.17 2.45 5.72
C VAL A 180 -8.36 2.84 4.25
N PHE A 181 -9.01 1.96 3.48
CA PHE A 181 -9.20 2.14 2.05
C PHE A 181 -10.18 3.27 1.75
N GLY A 182 -9.62 4.42 1.37
CA GLY A 182 -10.33 5.68 1.20
C GLY A 182 -9.40 6.88 1.42
N PRO A 183 -9.92 8.12 1.41
CA PRO A 183 -9.11 9.33 1.55
C PRO A 183 -8.70 9.56 3.02
N ALA A 184 -7.86 8.66 3.55
CA ALA A 184 -7.38 8.68 4.94
C ALA A 184 -5.86 8.65 5.01
N CYS A 185 -5.29 9.44 5.94
CA CYS A 185 -3.87 9.42 6.24
C CYS A 185 -3.61 9.73 7.72
N LEU A 186 -2.60 9.08 8.30
CA LEU A 186 -2.08 9.37 9.63
C LEU A 186 -0.72 10.05 9.54
N ILE A 187 -0.54 11.12 10.30
CA ILE A 187 0.77 11.70 10.59
C ILE A 187 1.31 11.04 11.86
N VAL A 188 2.44 10.35 11.76
CA VAL A 188 3.13 9.76 12.90
C VAL A 188 4.33 10.63 13.24
N ARG A 189 4.31 11.23 14.45
CA ARG A 189 5.36 12.12 14.92
C ARG A 189 6.38 11.33 15.74
N CYS A 190 7.62 11.32 15.28
CA CYS A 190 8.76 10.63 15.87
C CYS A 190 9.73 11.63 16.51
N ALA A 191 10.22 11.36 17.70
CA ALA A 191 11.17 12.22 18.40
C ALA A 191 12.60 12.15 17.80
N SER A 192 12.89 11.09 17.02
CA SER A 192 14.21 10.88 16.43
C SER A 192 14.14 10.02 15.16
N SER A 193 15.21 10.04 14.38
CA SER A 193 15.37 9.17 13.21
C SER A 193 15.34 7.67 13.58
N ASP A 194 15.87 7.27 14.74
CA ASP A 194 15.82 5.88 15.22
C ASP A 194 14.37 5.44 15.53
N GLU A 195 13.56 6.34 16.06
CA GLU A 195 12.14 6.09 16.27
C GLU A 195 11.37 5.96 14.95
N ALA A 196 11.69 6.81 13.97
CA ALA A 196 11.12 6.72 12.62
C ALA A 196 11.44 5.37 11.94
N VAL A 197 12.66 4.85 12.11
CA VAL A 197 13.05 3.51 11.64
C VAL A 197 12.20 2.41 12.27
N LYS A 198 11.92 2.51 13.58
CA LYS A 198 11.06 1.54 14.30
C LYS A 198 9.61 1.62 13.83
N VAL A 199 9.07 2.84 13.70
CA VAL A 199 7.71 3.07 13.20
C VAL A 199 7.57 2.52 11.78
N LEU A 200 8.51 2.83 10.88
CA LEU A 200 8.50 2.31 9.52
C LEU A 200 8.52 0.77 9.50
N SER A 201 9.33 0.15 10.37
CA SER A 201 9.38 -1.32 10.49
C SER A 201 8.06 -1.91 10.99
N ALA A 202 7.32 -1.20 11.84
CA ALA A 202 6.06 -1.65 12.42
C ALA A 202 4.88 -1.59 11.42
N VAL A 203 4.97 -0.76 10.38
CA VAL A 203 3.95 -0.71 9.31
C VAL A 203 3.77 -2.08 8.63
N GLY A 204 4.86 -2.85 8.50
CA GLY A 204 4.81 -4.16 7.85
C GLY A 204 4.80 -4.07 6.32
N GLY A 205 4.45 -5.19 5.67
CA GLY A 205 4.48 -5.32 4.22
C GLY A 205 3.60 -4.32 3.49
N SER A 206 4.16 -3.62 2.50
CA SER A 206 3.50 -2.59 1.71
C SER A 206 3.89 -2.71 0.24
N LEU A 207 3.08 -2.19 -0.67
CA LEU A 207 3.42 -2.12 -2.10
C LEU A 207 4.54 -1.10 -2.33
N SER A 208 4.55 -0.01 -1.57
CA SER A 208 5.57 1.03 -1.69
C SER A 208 5.97 1.63 -0.35
N VAL A 209 7.19 2.17 -0.30
CA VAL A 209 7.68 3.10 0.73
C VAL A 209 8.29 4.30 0.02
N THR A 210 7.98 5.50 0.48
CA THR A 210 8.60 6.72 -0.04
C THR A 210 9.50 7.35 1.03
N LEU A 211 10.69 7.76 0.65
CA LEU A 211 11.71 8.36 1.54
C LEU A 211 12.08 9.74 1.01
N TRP A 212 11.40 10.81 1.45
CA TRP A 212 11.74 12.18 1.09
C TRP A 212 12.99 12.64 1.83
N GLY A 213 13.96 13.18 1.13
CA GLY A 213 15.19 13.70 1.69
C GLY A 213 16.29 12.66 1.99
N ALA A 214 16.12 11.42 1.51
CA ALA A 214 17.08 10.35 1.70
C ALA A 214 18.13 10.23 0.56
N GLU A 215 18.23 11.24 -0.32
CA GLU A 215 19.19 11.26 -1.44
C GLU A 215 20.65 11.35 -0.98
N GLN A 216 20.88 11.97 0.17
CA GLN A 216 22.22 12.05 0.75
C GLN A 216 22.50 10.82 1.62
N LYS A 217 23.70 10.25 1.43
CA LYS A 217 24.15 9.09 2.20
C LYS A 217 24.42 9.48 3.65
N SER A 218 23.64 8.95 4.57
CA SER A 218 23.81 9.09 6.02
C SER A 218 23.52 7.74 6.70
N ALA A 219 23.88 7.62 7.98
CA ALA A 219 23.53 6.42 8.76
C ALA A 219 22.00 6.21 8.80
N HIS A 220 21.24 7.29 8.94
CA HIS A 220 19.77 7.25 9.00
C HIS A 220 19.15 6.90 7.63
N SER A 221 19.65 7.51 6.53
CA SER A 221 19.17 7.16 5.18
C SER A 221 19.44 5.67 4.87
N ILE A 222 20.62 5.15 5.24
CA ILE A 222 20.95 3.73 5.08
C ILE A 222 20.00 2.85 5.90
N ALA A 223 19.70 3.20 7.17
CA ALA A 223 18.81 2.44 8.00
C ALA A 223 17.38 2.42 7.44
N LEU A 224 16.86 3.57 7.00
CA LEU A 224 15.53 3.68 6.38
C LEU A 224 15.45 2.88 5.09
N VAL A 225 16.45 2.97 4.20
CA VAL A 225 16.47 2.20 2.95
C VAL A 225 16.50 0.70 3.23
N ARG A 226 17.25 0.25 4.24
CA ARG A 226 17.26 -1.17 4.64
C ARG A 226 15.89 -1.66 5.10
N VAL A 227 15.17 -0.87 5.89
CA VAL A 227 13.82 -1.22 6.32
C VAL A 227 12.88 -1.18 5.13
N ALA A 228 12.86 -0.10 4.37
CA ALA A 228 12.02 0.06 3.18
C ALA A 228 12.16 -1.11 2.20
N SER A 229 13.40 -1.53 1.92
CA SER A 229 13.68 -2.68 1.03
C SER A 229 13.22 -4.03 1.59
N ARG A 230 12.98 -4.13 2.91
CA ARG A 230 12.45 -5.35 3.53
C ARG A 230 10.92 -5.41 3.53
N ILE A 231 10.27 -4.25 3.56
CA ILE A 231 8.82 -4.16 3.74
C ILE A 231 8.06 -3.73 2.49
N ALA A 232 8.75 -3.35 1.40
CA ALA A 232 8.07 -2.88 0.19
C ALA A 232 8.61 -3.50 -1.08
N GLY A 233 7.73 -3.64 -2.08
CA GLY A 233 8.12 -4.02 -3.44
C GLY A 233 8.76 -2.86 -4.20
N ARG A 234 8.41 -1.61 -3.88
CA ARG A 234 8.93 -0.40 -4.54
C ARG A 234 9.35 0.65 -3.52
N VAL A 235 10.58 1.13 -3.61
CA VAL A 235 11.10 2.23 -2.78
C VAL A 235 11.29 3.47 -3.64
N LEU A 236 10.63 4.57 -3.26
CA LEU A 236 10.71 5.86 -3.94
C LEU A 236 11.55 6.83 -3.08
N PHE A 237 12.31 7.69 -3.73
CA PHE A 237 13.09 8.75 -3.07
C PHE A 237 12.51 10.14 -3.30
N LYS A 238 11.57 10.27 -4.23
CA LYS A 238 10.88 11.53 -4.58
C LYS A 238 9.43 11.24 -4.94
N SER A 239 8.62 12.33 -5.05
CA SER A 239 7.23 12.25 -5.47
C SER A 239 6.34 11.49 -4.48
N VAL A 240 5.18 11.03 -4.93
CA VAL A 240 4.17 10.30 -4.14
C VAL A 240 3.98 8.90 -4.71
N PRO A 241 3.48 7.94 -3.92
CA PRO A 241 3.39 6.54 -4.35
C PRO A 241 2.35 6.27 -5.44
N THR A 242 1.34 7.11 -5.61
CA THR A 242 0.33 7.01 -6.68
C THR A 242 0.93 7.33 -8.06
N GLY A 243 0.29 6.89 -9.14
CA GLY A 243 0.78 7.13 -10.50
C GLY A 243 1.90 6.18 -10.91
N VAL A 244 1.65 4.88 -10.84
CA VAL A 244 2.60 3.83 -11.22
C VAL A 244 2.80 3.79 -12.73
N ALA A 245 4.07 3.90 -13.18
CA ALA A 245 4.43 3.65 -14.57
C ALA A 245 4.54 2.14 -14.81
N VAL A 246 3.85 1.62 -15.84
CA VAL A 246 3.99 0.23 -16.28
C VAL A 246 5.20 0.12 -17.20
N CYS A 247 6.23 -0.59 -16.76
CA CYS A 247 7.48 -0.79 -17.51
C CYS A 247 8.13 -2.13 -17.07
N ALA A 248 9.12 -2.59 -17.80
CA ALA A 248 9.82 -3.84 -17.51
C ALA A 248 10.45 -3.91 -16.11
N ALA A 249 10.88 -2.76 -15.55
CA ALA A 249 11.44 -2.71 -14.19
C ALA A 249 10.37 -2.56 -13.09
N GLN A 250 9.07 -2.66 -13.41
CA GLN A 250 7.99 -2.49 -12.46
C GLN A 250 7.94 -3.66 -11.47
N GLN A 251 7.95 -3.32 -10.18
CA GLN A 251 7.65 -4.25 -9.10
C GLN A 251 6.41 -3.75 -8.34
N HIS A 252 5.27 -4.39 -8.56
CA HIS A 252 4.02 -4.12 -7.87
C HIS A 252 3.62 -5.36 -7.06
N GLY A 253 4.06 -5.38 -5.84
CA GLY A 253 3.96 -6.51 -4.91
C GLY A 253 4.53 -6.10 -3.57
N GLY A 254 5.22 -7.00 -2.90
CA GLY A 254 5.85 -6.76 -1.61
C GLY A 254 5.62 -7.94 -0.66
N PRO A 255 6.18 -7.89 0.55
CA PRO A 255 5.96 -8.96 1.51
C PRO A 255 4.55 -8.89 2.10
N TRP A 256 4.14 -9.97 2.77
CA TRP A 256 2.88 -10.00 3.51
C TRP A 256 2.79 -8.82 4.51
N PRO A 257 1.63 -8.11 4.62
CA PRO A 257 0.32 -8.46 4.05
C PRO A 257 0.03 -7.90 2.65
N SER A 258 0.91 -7.15 2.00
CA SER A 258 0.62 -6.53 0.70
C SER A 258 0.58 -7.52 -0.46
N SER A 259 1.22 -8.68 -0.32
CA SER A 259 1.18 -9.75 -1.33
C SER A 259 1.29 -11.13 -0.68
N THR A 260 0.72 -12.14 -1.34
CA THR A 260 0.89 -13.55 -0.97
C THR A 260 2.12 -14.18 -1.60
N ALA A 261 2.75 -13.52 -2.59
CA ALA A 261 3.89 -14.05 -3.34
C ALA A 261 4.91 -12.93 -3.62
N PRO A 262 5.77 -12.59 -2.63
CA PRO A 262 6.66 -11.43 -2.68
C PRO A 262 7.71 -11.47 -3.79
N MET A 263 7.95 -12.64 -4.38
CA MET A 263 8.88 -12.84 -5.50
C MET A 263 8.27 -12.49 -6.86
N THR A 264 6.99 -12.09 -6.91
CA THR A 264 6.25 -11.81 -8.14
C THR A 264 5.76 -10.38 -8.16
N THR A 265 5.45 -9.88 -9.36
CA THR A 265 4.76 -8.61 -9.55
C THR A 265 3.34 -8.85 -10.08
N SER A 266 2.37 -8.00 -9.69
CA SER A 266 1.00 -8.05 -10.22
C SER A 266 0.80 -7.17 -11.45
N VAL A 267 1.74 -6.29 -11.76
CA VAL A 267 1.70 -5.32 -12.86
C VAL A 267 3.04 -5.32 -13.60
N GLY A 268 3.00 -5.06 -14.89
CA GLY A 268 4.18 -5.03 -15.77
C GLY A 268 4.33 -6.32 -16.59
N ASP A 269 5.38 -6.34 -17.40
CA ASP A 269 5.60 -7.45 -18.36
C ASP A 269 5.82 -8.79 -17.63
N ASP A 270 6.53 -8.77 -16.51
CA ASP A 270 6.85 -9.95 -15.71
C ASP A 270 5.63 -10.47 -14.90
N ALA A 271 4.48 -9.80 -14.96
CA ALA A 271 3.27 -10.24 -14.25
C ALA A 271 2.75 -11.59 -14.77
N MET A 272 3.08 -11.97 -15.98
CA MET A 272 2.71 -13.27 -16.56
C MET A 272 3.58 -14.43 -16.04
N ASP A 273 4.82 -14.15 -15.65
CA ASP A 273 5.79 -15.20 -15.26
C ASP A 273 5.32 -16.02 -14.06
N ARG A 274 4.50 -15.43 -13.19
CA ARG A 274 3.90 -16.15 -12.05
C ARG A 274 2.96 -17.29 -12.45
N PHE A 275 2.48 -17.31 -13.69
CA PHE A 275 1.63 -18.39 -14.25
C PHE A 275 2.42 -19.37 -15.11
N LEU A 276 3.70 -19.13 -15.31
CA LEU A 276 4.59 -19.99 -16.10
C LEU A 276 5.46 -20.82 -15.16
N ARG A 277 5.87 -21.98 -15.66
CA ARG A 277 6.88 -22.80 -14.99
C ARG A 277 7.92 -23.29 -15.99
N PRO A 278 9.20 -23.32 -15.62
CA PRO A 278 10.20 -23.93 -16.47
C PRO A 278 9.98 -25.43 -16.58
N VAL A 279 10.27 -25.97 -17.78
CA VAL A 279 10.31 -27.41 -18.06
C VAL A 279 11.66 -27.71 -18.71
N ALA A 280 12.43 -28.60 -18.13
CA ALA A 280 13.64 -29.10 -18.75
C ALA A 280 13.27 -30.25 -19.70
N LEU A 281 13.72 -30.20 -20.93
CA LEU A 281 13.61 -31.27 -21.93
C LEU A 281 14.99 -31.87 -22.08
N GLN A 282 15.11 -33.18 -21.76
CA GLN A 282 16.36 -33.94 -21.89
C GLN A 282 16.23 -34.94 -23.03
N ASP A 283 17.26 -35.05 -23.85
CA ASP A 283 17.36 -36.01 -24.99
C ASP A 283 16.15 -35.91 -25.95
N PHE A 284 15.63 -34.70 -26.13
CA PHE A 284 14.44 -34.46 -26.94
C PHE A 284 14.72 -34.63 -28.46
N PRO A 285 13.76 -35.08 -29.25
CA PRO A 285 13.91 -35.20 -30.69
C PRO A 285 14.01 -33.82 -31.36
N SER A 286 14.73 -33.75 -32.47
CA SER A 286 15.05 -32.47 -33.16
C SER A 286 13.82 -31.59 -33.48
N TRP A 287 12.67 -32.18 -33.78
CA TRP A 287 11.46 -31.46 -34.10
C TRP A 287 10.93 -30.60 -32.93
N VAL A 288 11.26 -30.94 -31.69
CA VAL A 288 10.86 -30.17 -30.50
C VAL A 288 11.62 -28.85 -30.44
N GLY A 289 12.87 -28.80 -30.93
CA GLY A 289 13.68 -27.58 -30.97
C GLY A 289 13.13 -26.50 -31.91
N ASP A 290 12.32 -26.90 -32.91
CA ASP A 290 11.72 -25.98 -33.88
C ASP A 290 10.54 -25.17 -33.32
N TYR A 291 10.04 -25.52 -32.14
CA TYR A 291 8.91 -24.81 -31.49
C TYR A 291 9.28 -23.45 -30.88
N HIS A 292 10.57 -23.09 -30.81
CA HIS A 292 11.04 -21.78 -30.32
C HIS A 292 10.28 -21.25 -29.09
N GLY A 293 10.04 -22.10 -28.08
CA GLY A 293 9.36 -21.74 -26.84
C GLY A 293 7.84 -21.55 -26.94
N ARG A 294 7.20 -21.90 -28.06
CA ARG A 294 5.73 -21.98 -28.13
C ARG A 294 5.23 -23.20 -27.36
N PRO A 295 4.06 -23.14 -26.67
CA PRO A 295 3.47 -24.34 -26.08
C PRO A 295 3.25 -25.41 -27.17
N ILE A 296 3.66 -26.61 -26.85
CA ILE A 296 3.40 -27.80 -27.69
C ILE A 296 1.96 -28.24 -27.48
#